data_0a5ce3d9dbcef806e5f15baf2f0b6118
#
_entry.id   0a5ce3d9dbcef806e5f15baf2f0b6118
#
_cell.length_a   1.000
_cell.length_b   1.000
_cell.length_c   1.000
_cell.angle_alpha   90.00
_cell.angle_beta   90.00
_cell.angle_gamma   90.00
#
_symmetry.space_group_name_H-M   'P 1'
#
loop_
_entity.id
_entity.type
_entity.pdbx_description
1 polymer ?
#
loop_
_entity_poly.entity_id
_entity_poly.type
_entity_poly.pdbx_seq_one_letter_code
_entity_poly.pdbx_strand_id
1 'polypeptide(L)'
;MAIVDRVKYDQPNDQEFVWKFPGEELKLGSQVIVNQAQDAVFVKGGEVLDVLPPGTHTLETGNIPLLNRLLNLPFGGDTPFTAEIWYVNKNVKRDLKWGTPSPVPIMDLALGFPVSVRSFGKWGARITDTRSFLTQIVGSQNSADALKLQNYFIGEIIQKLISVLSEGITNDRISILQIAG
;
A
#
# COMPACT_ATOMS: atom_id res chain seq x y z
N MET A 1 13.93 -25.60 -8.93
CA MET A 1 13.86 -24.36 -8.13
C MET A 1 14.40 -24.63 -6.74
N ALA A 2 15.07 -23.66 -6.11
CA ALA A 2 15.60 -23.85 -4.75
C ALA A 2 14.48 -23.60 -3.73
N ILE A 3 14.31 -24.56 -2.80
CA ILE A 3 13.38 -24.42 -1.68
C ILE A 3 13.94 -23.34 -0.74
N VAL A 4 13.09 -22.41 -0.33
CA VAL A 4 13.50 -21.29 0.51
C VAL A 4 13.45 -21.70 1.99
N ASP A 5 14.59 -21.67 2.65
CA ASP A 5 14.69 -21.96 4.10
C ASP A 5 14.50 -20.70 4.96
N ARG A 6 14.73 -19.51 4.38
CA ARG A 6 14.66 -18.25 5.08
C ARG A 6 14.08 -17.16 4.18
N VAL A 7 13.04 -16.51 4.65
CA VAL A 7 12.34 -15.41 3.98
C VAL A 7 12.54 -14.14 4.80
N LYS A 8 13.07 -13.10 4.19
CA LYS A 8 13.30 -11.82 4.85
C LYS A 8 13.29 -10.67 3.82
N TYR A 9 12.78 -9.52 4.23
CA TYR A 9 12.93 -8.28 3.49
C TYR A 9 14.07 -7.45 4.09
N ASP A 10 15.27 -7.56 3.51
CA ASP A 10 16.51 -7.00 4.07
C ASP A 10 16.76 -5.53 3.71
N GLN A 11 16.12 -5.02 2.69
CA GLN A 11 16.32 -3.64 2.21
C GLN A 11 14.99 -2.91 2.06
N PRO A 12 14.34 -2.55 3.20
CA PRO A 12 13.11 -1.79 3.12
C PRO A 12 13.39 -0.42 2.48
N ASN A 13 12.82 -0.23 1.30
CA ASN A 13 12.79 1.09 0.68
C ASN A 13 11.73 1.93 1.37
N ASP A 14 12.10 3.07 1.92
CA ASP A 14 11.19 3.98 2.62
C ASP A 14 10.05 4.50 1.73
N GLN A 15 10.16 4.34 0.42
CA GLN A 15 9.12 4.73 -0.53
C GLN A 15 8.14 3.61 -0.88
N GLU A 16 8.47 2.36 -0.56
CA GLU A 16 7.61 1.21 -0.84
C GLU A 16 6.64 0.93 0.30
N PHE A 17 5.37 0.79 -0.04
CA PHE A 17 4.35 0.35 0.90
C PHE A 17 4.30 -1.17 1.01
N VAL A 18 4.60 -1.85 -0.09
CA VAL A 18 4.48 -3.30 -0.22
C VAL A 18 5.61 -3.84 -1.07
N TRP A 19 6.13 -4.98 -0.69
CA TRP A 19 7.13 -5.72 -1.45
C TRP A 19 6.80 -7.21 -1.47
N LYS A 20 6.77 -7.80 -2.66
CA LYS A 20 6.58 -9.25 -2.84
C LYS A 20 7.93 -9.95 -2.78
N PHE A 21 8.05 -10.96 -1.94
CA PHE A 21 9.22 -11.83 -1.91
C PHE A 21 9.32 -12.61 -3.24
N PRO A 22 10.50 -12.68 -3.87
CA PRO A 22 10.66 -13.26 -5.21
C PRO A 22 10.52 -14.78 -5.26
N GLY A 23 10.59 -15.46 -4.11
CA GLY A 23 10.43 -16.92 -4.01
C GLY A 23 9.00 -17.31 -3.65
N GLU A 24 8.51 -18.38 -4.23
CA GLU A 24 7.15 -18.89 -3.94
C GLU A 24 7.17 -20.32 -3.38
N GLU A 25 8.27 -21.05 -3.53
CA GLU A 25 8.42 -22.40 -2.99
C GLU A 25 8.90 -22.36 -1.55
N LEU A 26 8.05 -22.77 -0.64
CA LEU A 26 8.27 -22.77 0.81
C LEU A 26 8.15 -24.19 1.36
N LYS A 27 8.67 -24.41 2.56
CA LYS A 27 8.43 -25.65 3.31
C LYS A 27 8.09 -25.33 4.76
N LEU A 28 7.43 -26.25 5.45
CA LEU A 28 7.31 -26.19 6.90
C LEU A 28 8.71 -26.22 7.54
N GLY A 29 8.91 -25.47 8.61
CA GLY A 29 10.23 -25.26 9.21
C GLY A 29 11.02 -24.08 8.63
N SER A 30 10.64 -23.52 7.48
CA SER A 30 11.25 -22.28 6.97
C SER A 30 11.03 -21.12 7.94
N GLN A 31 12.00 -20.21 8.02
CA GLN A 31 11.90 -19.02 8.86
C GLN A 31 11.45 -17.81 8.06
N VAL A 32 10.39 -17.17 8.52
CA VAL A 32 9.96 -15.84 8.04
C VAL A 32 10.34 -14.80 9.07
N ILE A 33 11.20 -13.88 8.68
CA ILE A 33 11.67 -12.79 9.53
C ILE A 33 10.95 -11.51 9.15
N VAL A 34 10.22 -10.96 10.10
CA VAL A 34 9.44 -9.73 9.94
C VAL A 34 10.04 -8.65 10.83
N ASN A 35 10.52 -7.57 10.22
CA ASN A 35 11.12 -6.46 10.96
C ASN A 35 10.07 -5.66 11.72
N GLN A 36 10.52 -4.82 12.68
CA GLN A 36 9.64 -3.86 13.35
C GLN A 36 8.94 -2.96 12.32
N ALA A 37 7.68 -2.64 12.59
CA ALA A 37 6.82 -1.87 11.70
C ALA A 37 6.61 -2.49 10.29
N GLN A 38 6.70 -3.81 10.19
CA GLN A 38 6.31 -4.58 9.01
C GLN A 38 5.32 -5.67 9.41
N ASP A 39 4.53 -6.14 8.46
CA ASP A 39 3.82 -7.42 8.54
C ASP A 39 4.21 -8.24 7.32
N ALA A 40 4.32 -9.57 7.48
CA ALA A 40 4.41 -10.48 6.34
C ALA A 40 3.06 -11.17 6.15
N VAL A 41 2.64 -11.30 4.90
CA VAL A 41 1.31 -11.79 4.56
C VAL A 41 1.42 -12.89 3.52
N PHE A 42 0.76 -14.01 3.78
CA PHE A 42 0.62 -15.09 2.81
C PHE A 42 -0.51 -14.80 1.84
N VAL A 43 -0.22 -14.98 0.55
CA VAL A 43 -1.20 -14.86 -0.52
C VAL A 43 -1.13 -16.12 -1.39
N LYS A 44 -2.27 -16.69 -1.73
CA LYS A 44 -2.40 -17.86 -2.61
C LYS A 44 -3.62 -17.73 -3.49
N GLY A 45 -3.41 -17.90 -4.80
CA GLY A 45 -4.50 -17.81 -5.77
C GLY A 45 -5.23 -16.47 -5.79
N GLY A 46 -4.53 -15.36 -5.42
CA GLY A 46 -5.12 -14.04 -5.30
C GLY A 46 -5.88 -13.79 -3.98
N GLU A 47 -5.88 -14.75 -3.05
CA GLU A 47 -6.52 -14.62 -1.74
C GLU A 47 -5.49 -14.26 -0.67
N VAL A 48 -5.82 -13.25 0.14
CA VAL A 48 -5.02 -12.81 1.30
C VAL A 48 -5.34 -13.72 2.49
N LEU A 49 -4.34 -14.48 2.94
CA LEU A 49 -4.50 -15.51 3.96
C LEU A 49 -3.96 -15.04 5.33
N ASP A 50 -2.89 -15.66 5.82
CA ASP A 50 -2.35 -15.40 7.16
C ASP A 50 -1.46 -14.16 7.18
N VAL A 51 -1.53 -13.40 8.29
CA VAL A 51 -0.71 -12.23 8.55
C VAL A 51 0.20 -12.51 9.73
N LEU A 52 1.51 -12.42 9.52
CA LEU A 52 2.53 -12.57 10.55
C LEU A 52 3.02 -11.18 11.02
N PRO A 53 2.90 -10.88 12.32
CA PRO A 53 3.40 -9.63 12.90
C PRO A 53 4.94 -9.61 12.99
N PRO A 54 5.55 -8.50 13.46
CA PRO A 54 6.98 -8.42 13.70
C PRO A 54 7.51 -9.58 14.57
N GLY A 55 8.63 -10.15 14.15
CA GLY A 55 9.28 -11.28 14.83
C GLY A 55 9.89 -12.28 13.87
N THR A 56 10.44 -13.35 14.43
CA THR A 56 10.90 -14.51 13.67
C THR A 56 9.89 -15.64 13.83
N HIS A 57 9.32 -16.09 12.72
CA HIS A 57 8.30 -17.12 12.69
C HIS A 57 8.83 -18.35 11.96
N THR A 58 8.89 -19.47 12.65
CA THR A 58 9.09 -20.77 11.99
C THR A 58 7.75 -21.22 11.42
N LEU A 59 7.68 -21.51 10.14
CA LEU A 59 6.42 -21.90 9.49
C LEU A 59 5.94 -23.25 10.01
N GLU A 60 4.82 -23.21 10.68
CA GLU A 60 4.11 -24.37 11.25
C GLU A 60 2.63 -24.27 10.88
N THR A 61 1.95 -25.40 10.80
CA THR A 61 0.51 -25.44 10.50
C THR A 61 -0.33 -24.59 11.46
N GLY A 62 0.17 -24.39 12.69
CA GLY A 62 -0.49 -23.61 13.73
C GLY A 62 -0.42 -22.09 13.51
N ASN A 63 0.62 -21.57 12.85
CA ASN A 63 0.77 -20.13 12.62
C ASN A 63 0.37 -19.67 11.22
N ILE A 64 0.01 -20.62 10.35
CA ILE A 64 -0.54 -20.37 9.01
C ILE A 64 -1.87 -21.12 8.79
N PRO A 65 -2.86 -20.96 9.68
CA PRO A 65 -4.06 -21.81 9.66
C PRO A 65 -4.89 -21.66 8.38
N LEU A 66 -4.98 -20.45 7.79
CA LEU A 66 -5.73 -20.22 6.57
C LEU A 66 -5.04 -20.85 5.36
N LEU A 67 -3.73 -20.65 5.25
CA LEU A 67 -2.90 -21.26 4.21
C LEU A 67 -2.90 -22.79 4.35
N ASN A 68 -2.75 -23.31 5.58
CA ASN A 68 -2.79 -24.74 5.85
C ASN A 68 -4.13 -25.35 5.44
N ARG A 69 -5.26 -24.70 5.74
CA ARG A 69 -6.60 -25.13 5.33
C ARG A 69 -6.76 -25.21 3.82
N LEU A 70 -6.17 -24.23 3.09
CA LEU A 70 -6.24 -24.20 1.63
C LEU A 70 -5.37 -25.29 0.98
N LEU A 71 -4.21 -25.57 1.57
CA LEU A 71 -3.22 -26.51 1.02
C LEU A 71 -3.38 -27.94 1.54
N ASN A 72 -4.19 -28.16 2.57
CA ASN A 72 -4.31 -29.45 3.28
C ASN A 72 -2.95 -30.03 3.65
N LEU A 73 -2.07 -29.22 4.20
CA LEU A 73 -0.71 -29.62 4.54
C LEU A 73 -0.74 -30.74 5.61
N PRO A 74 -0.01 -31.84 5.39
CA PRO A 74 0.09 -32.89 6.40
C PRO A 74 0.84 -32.37 7.63
N PHE A 75 0.39 -32.76 8.81
CA PHE A 75 1.08 -32.44 10.06
C PHE A 75 2.49 -33.03 10.04
N GLY A 76 3.52 -32.16 10.18
CA GLY A 76 4.91 -32.57 10.36
C GLY A 76 5.64 -33.05 9.10
N GLY A 77 5.19 -32.67 7.90
CA GLY A 77 5.84 -33.06 6.66
C GLY A 77 6.82 -31.99 6.13
N ASP A 78 7.98 -32.42 5.60
CA ASP A 78 8.91 -31.59 4.81
C ASP A 78 8.40 -31.33 3.39
N THR A 79 7.10 -31.40 3.16
CA THR A 79 6.50 -31.25 1.84
C THR A 79 6.54 -29.78 1.41
N PRO A 80 7.22 -29.47 0.29
CA PRO A 80 7.19 -28.12 -0.27
C PRO A 80 5.79 -27.71 -0.67
N PHE A 81 5.48 -26.43 -0.47
CA PHE A 81 4.24 -25.81 -0.92
C PHE A 81 4.52 -24.46 -1.58
N THR A 82 3.61 -24.03 -2.42
CA THR A 82 3.72 -22.72 -3.08
C THR A 82 2.77 -21.72 -2.48
N ALA A 83 3.31 -20.59 -2.04
CA ALA A 83 2.55 -19.42 -1.63
C ALA A 83 3.39 -18.15 -1.86
N GLU A 84 2.73 -17.05 -2.12
CA GLU A 84 3.38 -15.75 -2.17
C GLU A 84 3.51 -15.19 -0.77
N ILE A 85 4.64 -14.52 -0.48
CA ILE A 85 4.83 -13.74 0.74
C ILE A 85 4.98 -12.28 0.38
N TRP A 86 4.14 -11.45 0.97
CA TRP A 86 4.13 -10.02 0.77
C TRP A 86 4.49 -9.33 2.08
N TYR A 87 5.48 -8.44 2.04
CA TYR A 87 5.82 -7.59 3.17
C TYR A 87 5.13 -6.25 3.04
N VAL A 88 4.42 -5.86 4.08
CA VAL A 88 3.72 -4.57 4.17
C VAL A 88 4.44 -3.67 5.16
N ASN A 89 4.90 -2.52 4.70
CA ASN A 89 5.60 -1.55 5.52
C ASN A 89 4.59 -0.64 6.24
N LYS A 90 4.60 -0.69 7.56
CA LYS A 90 3.70 0.08 8.45
C LYS A 90 4.32 1.37 8.99
N ASN A 91 5.56 1.67 8.60
CA ASN A 91 6.17 2.96 8.93
C ASN A 91 5.33 4.10 8.39
N VAL A 92 5.27 5.19 9.15
CA VAL A 92 4.66 6.43 8.67
C VAL A 92 5.52 6.98 7.53
N LYS A 93 4.98 6.94 6.33
CA LYS A 93 5.60 7.64 5.21
C LYS A 93 5.30 9.12 5.32
N ARG A 94 6.35 9.92 5.31
CA ARG A 94 6.28 11.36 5.38
C ARG A 94 6.85 11.94 4.10
N ASP A 95 6.52 13.18 3.81
CA ASP A 95 7.09 13.92 2.67
C ASP A 95 6.79 13.32 1.28
N LEU A 96 5.68 12.58 1.14
CA LEU A 96 5.17 12.18 -0.17
C LEU A 96 4.70 13.44 -0.90
N LYS A 97 5.38 13.78 -1.99
CA LYS A 97 5.09 14.98 -2.76
C LYS A 97 3.87 14.77 -3.66
N TRP A 98 3.07 15.81 -3.79
CA TRP A 98 1.96 15.85 -4.75
C TRP A 98 1.90 17.22 -5.41
N GLY A 99 1.28 17.29 -6.58
CA GLY A 99 1.05 18.54 -7.28
C GLY A 99 0.10 18.36 -8.44
N THR A 100 -0.60 19.43 -8.82
CA THR A 100 -1.45 19.43 -10.01
C THR A 100 -0.61 19.27 -11.26
N PRO A 101 -0.90 18.30 -12.14
CA PRO A 101 -0.10 18.05 -13.35
C PRO A 101 -0.17 19.22 -14.33
N SER A 102 -1.28 19.93 -14.37
CA SER A 102 -1.51 21.13 -15.18
C SER A 102 -2.25 22.19 -14.35
N PRO A 103 -2.20 23.48 -14.76
CA PRO A 103 -3.03 24.50 -14.16
C PRO A 103 -4.51 24.15 -14.31
N VAL A 104 -5.29 24.33 -13.23
CA VAL A 104 -6.74 24.11 -13.20
C VAL A 104 -7.43 25.45 -13.33
N PRO A 105 -8.22 25.68 -14.40
CA PRO A 105 -8.98 26.90 -14.52
C PRO A 105 -10.19 26.88 -13.58
N ILE A 106 -10.31 27.89 -12.72
CA ILE A 106 -11.45 28.07 -11.82
C ILE A 106 -12.01 29.46 -12.02
N MET A 107 -13.35 29.56 -12.17
CA MET A 107 -14.01 30.86 -12.29
C MET A 107 -14.02 31.57 -10.94
N ASP A 108 -13.30 32.68 -10.82
CA ASP A 108 -13.33 33.55 -9.64
C ASP A 108 -14.46 34.58 -9.81
N LEU A 109 -15.52 34.42 -9.04
CA LEU A 109 -16.70 35.27 -9.11
C LEU A 109 -16.44 36.69 -8.61
N ALA A 110 -15.45 36.87 -7.74
CA ALA A 110 -15.09 38.20 -7.24
C ALA A 110 -14.28 39.00 -8.29
N LEU A 111 -13.45 38.31 -9.08
CA LEU A 111 -12.68 38.93 -10.16
C LEU A 111 -13.43 38.98 -11.48
N GLY A 112 -14.45 38.14 -11.67
CA GLY A 112 -15.26 38.07 -12.88
C GLY A 112 -14.60 37.38 -14.07
N PHE A 113 -13.48 36.64 -13.87
CA PHE A 113 -12.79 35.89 -14.93
C PHE A 113 -12.16 34.61 -14.37
N PRO A 114 -11.87 33.61 -15.22
CA PRO A 114 -11.22 32.38 -14.80
C PRO A 114 -9.75 32.62 -14.43
N VAL A 115 -9.33 32.06 -13.30
CA VAL A 115 -7.94 32.05 -12.85
C VAL A 115 -7.35 30.65 -12.97
N SER A 116 -6.07 30.56 -13.32
CA SER A 116 -5.36 29.28 -13.44
C SER A 116 -4.64 28.98 -12.14
N VAL A 117 -5.09 27.94 -11.44
CA VAL A 117 -4.55 27.55 -10.13
C VAL A 117 -3.62 26.36 -10.28
N ARG A 118 -2.45 26.44 -9.65
CA ARG A 118 -1.57 25.29 -9.38
C ARG A 118 -1.42 25.10 -7.89
N SER A 119 -1.50 23.85 -7.47
CA SER A 119 -1.31 23.46 -6.07
C SER A 119 -0.29 22.34 -5.96
N PHE A 120 0.50 22.39 -4.93
CA PHE A 120 1.47 21.35 -4.61
C PHE A 120 1.67 21.28 -3.09
N GLY A 121 2.16 20.15 -2.64
CA GLY A 121 2.39 19.97 -1.21
C GLY A 121 3.02 18.63 -0.89
N LYS A 122 2.96 18.30 0.40
CA LYS A 122 3.41 17.03 0.94
C LYS A 122 2.29 16.39 1.73
N TRP A 123 2.27 15.07 1.75
CA TRP A 123 1.35 14.31 2.58
C TRP A 123 2.07 13.17 3.27
N GLY A 124 1.42 12.54 4.22
CA GLY A 124 1.92 11.36 4.89
C GLY A 124 0.85 10.28 4.96
N ALA A 125 1.28 9.03 4.92
CA ALA A 125 0.40 7.88 5.01
C ALA A 125 1.00 6.79 5.91
N ARG A 126 0.12 6.01 6.53
CA ARG A 126 0.47 4.82 7.28
C ARG A 126 -0.59 3.75 7.04
N ILE A 127 -0.15 2.53 6.79
CA ILE A 127 -1.05 1.39 6.71
C ILE A 127 -1.42 0.98 8.14
N THR A 128 -2.71 1.02 8.46
CA THR A 128 -3.25 0.62 9.77
C THR A 128 -3.79 -0.80 9.75
N ASP A 129 -4.40 -1.21 8.65
CA ASP A 129 -4.93 -2.56 8.44
C ASP A 129 -4.27 -3.20 7.22
N THR A 130 -3.36 -4.11 7.50
CA THR A 130 -2.56 -4.83 6.48
C THR A 130 -3.40 -5.71 5.58
N ARG A 131 -4.39 -6.43 6.16
CA ARG A 131 -5.24 -7.35 5.39
C ARG A 131 -6.13 -6.58 4.43
N SER A 132 -6.87 -5.58 4.92
CA SER A 132 -7.75 -4.75 4.09
C SER A 132 -6.97 -4.03 2.99
N PHE A 133 -5.79 -3.53 3.30
CA PHE A 133 -4.93 -2.87 2.34
C PHE A 133 -4.49 -3.82 1.21
N LEU A 134 -3.95 -5.00 1.56
CA LEU A 134 -3.52 -5.99 0.56
C LEU A 134 -4.68 -6.55 -0.27
N THR A 135 -5.84 -6.78 0.34
CA THR A 135 -7.02 -7.27 -0.39
C THR A 135 -7.42 -6.30 -1.50
N GLN A 136 -7.35 -5.00 -1.25
CA GLN A 136 -7.65 -3.98 -2.26
C GLN A 136 -6.60 -3.96 -3.38
N ILE A 137 -5.32 -4.19 -3.06
CA ILE A 137 -4.22 -4.18 -4.02
C ILE A 137 -4.19 -5.46 -4.84
N VAL A 138 -4.18 -6.62 -4.17
CA VAL A 138 -4.07 -7.94 -4.82
C VAL A 138 -5.30 -8.22 -5.67
N GLY A 139 -6.48 -7.79 -5.22
CA GLY A 139 -7.74 -7.94 -5.97
C GLY A 139 -7.87 -7.02 -7.20
N SER A 140 -7.12 -5.92 -7.24
CA SER A 140 -7.26 -4.90 -8.30
C SER A 140 -6.14 -4.91 -9.34
N GLN A 141 -4.96 -5.47 -9.05
CA GLN A 141 -3.79 -5.42 -9.94
C GLN A 141 -2.85 -6.62 -9.72
N ASN A 142 -2.40 -7.22 -10.83
CA ASN A 142 -1.35 -8.26 -10.84
C ASN A 142 0.06 -7.77 -10.45
N SER A 143 0.22 -6.54 -10.03
CA SER A 143 1.47 -6.00 -9.49
C SER A 143 1.16 -4.89 -8.50
N ALA A 144 1.59 -5.06 -7.27
CA ALA A 144 1.68 -3.98 -6.29
C ALA A 144 2.82 -3.02 -6.67
N ASP A 145 2.67 -2.33 -7.78
CA ASP A 145 3.55 -1.23 -8.14
C ASP A 145 3.23 -0.08 -7.18
N ALA A 146 4.13 0.11 -6.20
CA ALA A 146 4.01 1.16 -5.19
C ALA A 146 3.80 2.53 -5.83
N LEU A 147 4.37 2.76 -7.02
CA LEU A 147 4.19 3.99 -7.79
C LEU A 147 2.75 4.14 -8.31
N LYS A 148 2.11 3.07 -8.75
CA LYS A 148 0.71 3.13 -9.20
C LYS A 148 -0.22 3.44 -8.05
N LEU A 149 0.01 2.83 -6.89
CA LEU A 149 -0.76 3.09 -5.69
C LEU A 149 -0.58 4.53 -5.21
N GLN A 150 0.67 5.00 -5.19
CA GLN A 150 0.97 6.39 -4.85
C GLN A 150 0.28 7.36 -5.80
N ASN A 151 0.32 7.11 -7.10
CA ASN A 151 -0.35 7.93 -8.10
C ASN A 151 -1.88 7.92 -7.96
N TYR A 152 -2.47 6.78 -7.58
CA TYR A 152 -3.88 6.70 -7.27
C TYR A 152 -4.26 7.63 -6.11
N PHE A 153 -3.56 7.56 -4.99
CA PHE A 153 -3.81 8.43 -3.84
C PHE A 153 -3.56 9.92 -4.15
N ILE A 154 -2.53 10.23 -4.94
CA ILE A 154 -2.29 11.60 -5.41
C ILE A 154 -3.47 12.09 -6.25
N GLY A 155 -4.01 11.26 -7.15
CA GLY A 155 -5.20 11.58 -7.94
C GLY A 155 -6.41 11.93 -7.08
N GLU A 156 -6.70 11.11 -6.07
CA GLU A 156 -7.79 11.35 -5.11
C GLU A 156 -7.60 12.66 -4.32
N ILE A 157 -6.38 12.92 -3.86
CA ILE A 157 -6.05 14.17 -3.14
C ILE A 157 -6.29 15.38 -4.04
N ILE A 158 -5.80 15.35 -5.28
CA ILE A 158 -5.95 16.45 -6.24
C ILE A 158 -7.44 16.67 -6.57
N GLN A 159 -8.18 15.61 -6.81
CA GLN A 159 -9.62 15.71 -7.12
C GLN A 159 -10.39 16.33 -5.94
N LYS A 160 -10.13 15.89 -4.72
CA LYS A 160 -10.76 16.45 -3.53
C LYS A 160 -10.38 17.91 -3.30
N LEU A 161 -9.11 18.26 -3.51
CA LEU A 161 -8.63 19.63 -3.41
C LEU A 161 -9.35 20.54 -4.40
N ILE A 162 -9.42 20.14 -5.68
CA ILE A 162 -10.11 20.92 -6.72
C ILE A 162 -11.58 21.10 -6.38
N SER A 163 -12.25 20.04 -5.88
CA SER A 163 -13.64 20.11 -5.43
C SER A 163 -13.83 21.16 -4.34
N VAL A 164 -13.01 21.11 -3.29
CA VAL A 164 -13.10 22.05 -2.15
C VAL A 164 -12.78 23.49 -2.57
N LEU A 165 -11.74 23.69 -3.41
CA LEU A 165 -11.40 25.01 -3.92
C LEU A 165 -12.52 25.59 -4.80
N SER A 166 -13.08 24.79 -5.70
CA SER A 166 -14.17 25.22 -6.58
C SER A 166 -15.42 25.57 -5.76
N GLU A 167 -15.72 24.80 -4.73
CA GLU A 167 -16.85 25.04 -3.83
C GLU A 167 -16.66 26.34 -3.05
N GLY A 168 -15.50 26.57 -2.43
CA GLY A 168 -15.18 27.80 -1.72
C GLY A 168 -15.24 29.05 -2.61
N ILE A 169 -14.70 28.96 -3.86
CA ILE A 169 -14.68 30.10 -4.76
C ILE A 169 -16.07 30.39 -5.37
N THR A 170 -16.83 29.34 -5.72
CA THR A 170 -18.16 29.52 -6.36
C THR A 170 -19.29 29.70 -5.38
N ASN A 171 -19.34 28.92 -4.30
CA ASN A 171 -20.47 28.95 -3.36
C ASN A 171 -20.27 30.00 -2.26
N ASP A 172 -19.07 30.03 -1.68
CA ASP A 172 -18.75 30.94 -0.58
C ASP A 172 -18.25 32.32 -1.09
N ARG A 173 -18.06 32.47 -2.40
CA ARG A 173 -17.56 33.69 -3.05
C ARG A 173 -16.22 34.19 -2.52
N ILE A 174 -15.39 33.27 -2.05
CA ILE A 174 -14.05 33.59 -1.56
C ILE A 174 -13.13 33.72 -2.80
N SER A 175 -12.53 34.89 -2.99
CA SER A 175 -11.55 35.07 -4.08
C SER A 175 -10.30 34.22 -3.85
N ILE A 176 -9.72 33.71 -4.93
CA ILE A 176 -8.44 33.00 -4.88
C ILE A 176 -7.33 33.82 -4.20
N LEU A 177 -7.40 35.13 -4.33
CA LEU A 177 -6.46 36.06 -3.68
C LEU A 177 -6.55 36.04 -2.14
N GLN A 178 -7.67 35.59 -1.56
CA GLN A 178 -7.83 35.45 -0.13
C GLN A 178 -7.39 34.07 0.39
N ILE A 179 -7.32 33.07 -0.51
CA ILE A 179 -6.92 31.70 -0.16
C ILE A 179 -5.38 31.57 -0.18
N ALA A 180 -4.69 32.40 -0.93
CA ALA A 180 -3.23 32.32 -1.16
C ALA A 180 -2.39 33.03 -0.07
N GLY A 181 -3.01 33.46 1.02
CA GLY A 181 -2.36 34.15 2.16
C GLY A 181 -2.01 33.24 3.33
#